data_6994b8f12b18b2b3b6957d15eceb2ecf
#
_entry.id   6994b8f12b18b2b3b6957d15eceb2ecf
#
_cell.length_a   1.000
_cell.length_b   1.000
_cell.length_c   1.000
_cell.angle_alpha   90.00
_cell.angle_beta   90.00
_cell.angle_gamma   90.00
#
_symmetry.space_group_name_H-M   'P 1'
#
loop_
_entity.id
_entity.type
_entity.pdbx_description
1 polymer ?
#
loop_
_entity_poly.entity_id
_entity_poly.type
_entity_poly.pdbx_seq_one_letter_code
_entity_poly.pdbx_strand_id
1 'polypeptide(L)'
;NPNHAFIKNIKNKVAVFVDENIDTVINILEKYNFSYVQLHGNESSNYCMKLKSEGIKIVKSYLINSYDDLINIKMHKETADYFLFDYKSSKYGGSGKTFDWEILNDKSFEKPFFLSGGLSLDNLNNINMIKDNKMLYGLDLNSKFEKSPGLKDIEKIDKLFNLDL
;
A
#
# COMPACT_ATOMS: atom_id res chain seq x y z
N ASN A 1 -8.90 -21.73 1.96
CA ASN A 1 -8.63 -21.59 0.52
C ASN A 1 -9.56 -20.57 -0.04
N PRO A 2 -9.07 -19.44 -0.55
CA PRO A 2 -9.94 -18.47 -1.21
C PRO A 2 -10.65 -19.15 -2.38
N ASN A 3 -11.93 -18.84 -2.56
CA ASN A 3 -12.69 -19.36 -3.69
C ASN A 3 -12.07 -18.80 -4.99
N HIS A 4 -11.36 -19.63 -5.74
CA HIS A 4 -10.60 -19.26 -6.93
C HIS A 4 -11.46 -18.53 -7.98
N ALA A 5 -12.72 -18.96 -8.16
CA ALA A 5 -13.63 -18.34 -9.11
C ALA A 5 -14.00 -16.91 -8.71
N PHE A 6 -14.18 -16.66 -7.40
CA PHE A 6 -14.48 -15.34 -6.87
C PHE A 6 -13.32 -14.36 -7.11
N ILE A 7 -12.08 -14.76 -6.76
CA ILE A 7 -10.90 -13.90 -6.94
C ILE A 7 -10.67 -13.52 -8.39
N LYS A 8 -10.86 -14.45 -9.34
CA LYS A 8 -10.68 -14.16 -10.76
C LYS A 8 -11.58 -13.06 -11.29
N ASN A 9 -12.77 -12.92 -10.73
CA ASN A 9 -13.80 -11.96 -11.18
C ASN A 9 -13.68 -10.57 -10.56
N ILE A 10 -12.82 -10.40 -9.53
CA ILE A 10 -12.59 -9.09 -8.92
C ILE A 10 -11.73 -8.24 -9.88
N LYS A 11 -12.20 -7.02 -10.19
CA LYS A 11 -11.42 -6.00 -10.88
C LYS A 11 -10.50 -5.26 -9.90
N ASN A 12 -9.38 -4.74 -10.40
CA ASN A 12 -8.44 -3.91 -9.62
C ASN A 12 -7.99 -4.56 -8.29
N LYS A 13 -7.70 -5.85 -8.33
CA LYS A 13 -7.16 -6.59 -7.19
C LYS A 13 -5.65 -6.49 -7.15
N VAL A 14 -5.10 -6.43 -5.95
CA VAL A 14 -3.66 -6.36 -5.67
C VAL A 14 -3.26 -7.59 -4.87
N ALA A 15 -2.23 -8.31 -5.32
CA ALA A 15 -1.63 -9.38 -4.54
C ALA A 15 -0.50 -8.81 -3.67
N VAL A 16 -0.41 -9.19 -2.40
CA VAL A 16 0.59 -8.67 -1.46
C VAL A 16 1.60 -9.76 -1.15
N PHE A 17 2.89 -9.44 -1.30
CA PHE A 17 4.00 -10.34 -0.99
C PHE A 17 5.06 -9.63 -0.14
N VAL A 18 5.81 -10.42 0.62
CA VAL A 18 6.92 -9.98 1.46
C VAL A 18 8.09 -10.93 1.20
N ASP A 19 9.12 -10.44 0.52
CA ASP A 19 10.37 -11.16 0.21
C ASP A 19 10.14 -12.58 -0.38
N GLU A 20 9.06 -12.77 -1.16
CA GLU A 20 8.71 -14.06 -1.75
C GLU A 20 9.57 -14.35 -3.00
N ASN A 21 9.74 -15.62 -3.33
CA ASN A 21 10.42 -16.05 -4.54
C ASN A 21 9.68 -15.54 -5.79
N ILE A 22 10.41 -15.00 -6.77
CA ILE A 22 9.83 -14.34 -7.93
C ILE A 22 9.00 -15.27 -8.81
N ASP A 23 9.43 -16.54 -8.98
CA ASP A 23 8.71 -17.50 -9.80
C ASP A 23 7.38 -17.90 -9.12
N THR A 24 7.37 -17.98 -7.79
CA THR A 24 6.15 -18.16 -7.00
C THR A 24 5.19 -16.99 -7.22
N VAL A 25 5.70 -15.76 -7.16
CA VAL A 25 4.90 -14.55 -7.37
C VAL A 25 4.30 -14.54 -8.78
N ILE A 26 5.11 -14.75 -9.82
CA ILE A 26 4.64 -14.78 -11.22
C ILE A 26 3.53 -15.84 -11.38
N ASN A 27 3.77 -17.05 -10.90
CA ASN A 27 2.79 -18.15 -11.00
C ASN A 27 1.44 -17.79 -10.33
N ILE A 28 1.47 -17.10 -9.18
CA ILE A 28 0.25 -16.67 -8.47
C ILE A 28 -0.45 -15.56 -9.25
N LEU A 29 0.31 -14.56 -9.73
CA LEU A 29 -0.25 -13.44 -10.48
C LEU A 29 -0.96 -13.92 -11.75
N GLU A 30 -0.34 -14.81 -12.51
CA GLU A 30 -0.93 -15.43 -13.72
C GLU A 30 -2.15 -16.28 -13.36
N LYS A 31 -2.00 -17.21 -12.41
CA LYS A 31 -3.07 -18.14 -12.02
C LYS A 31 -4.37 -17.44 -11.64
N TYR A 32 -4.27 -16.30 -10.97
CA TYR A 32 -5.42 -15.54 -10.47
C TYR A 32 -5.72 -14.28 -11.28
N ASN A 33 -4.98 -14.03 -12.37
CA ASN A 33 -5.12 -12.87 -13.23
C ASN A 33 -5.02 -11.55 -12.46
N PHE A 34 -3.91 -11.38 -11.71
CA PHE A 34 -3.58 -10.11 -11.08
C PHE A 34 -2.83 -9.20 -12.07
N SER A 35 -3.20 -7.93 -12.11
CA SER A 35 -2.48 -6.90 -12.86
C SER A 35 -1.61 -6.02 -11.95
N TYR A 36 -1.77 -6.15 -10.64
CA TYR A 36 -1.06 -5.37 -9.63
C TYR A 36 -0.46 -6.27 -8.58
N VAL A 37 0.74 -5.93 -8.14
CA VAL A 37 1.42 -6.54 -7.00
C VAL A 37 1.85 -5.46 -6.02
N GLN A 38 1.65 -5.70 -4.73
CA GLN A 38 2.23 -4.91 -3.66
C GLN A 38 3.41 -5.68 -3.08
N LEU A 39 4.59 -5.08 -3.12
CA LEU A 39 5.83 -5.63 -2.60
C LEU A 39 6.13 -4.93 -1.27
N HIS A 40 5.95 -5.66 -0.18
CA HIS A 40 5.99 -5.11 1.18
C HIS A 40 7.24 -5.53 1.98
N GLY A 41 8.20 -6.15 1.32
CA GLY A 41 9.50 -6.57 1.85
C GLY A 41 10.65 -5.70 1.36
N ASN A 42 11.83 -6.31 1.23
CA ASN A 42 13.08 -5.67 0.78
C ASN A 42 13.40 -6.00 -0.69
N GLU A 43 12.39 -6.25 -1.50
CA GLU A 43 12.55 -6.62 -2.90
C GLU A 43 13.36 -5.56 -3.64
N SER A 44 14.37 -6.00 -4.39
CA SER A 44 15.30 -5.09 -5.11
C SER A 44 14.64 -4.48 -6.35
N SER A 45 15.24 -3.40 -6.88
CA SER A 45 14.83 -2.82 -8.16
C SER A 45 14.89 -3.82 -9.31
N ASN A 46 15.87 -4.75 -9.32
CA ASN A 46 15.95 -5.81 -10.33
C ASN A 46 14.77 -6.79 -10.22
N TYR A 47 14.34 -7.11 -9.00
CA TYR A 47 13.15 -7.92 -8.78
C TYR A 47 11.91 -7.22 -9.35
N CYS A 48 11.73 -5.94 -9.04
CA CYS A 48 10.64 -5.12 -9.57
C CYS A 48 10.69 -5.05 -11.11
N MET A 49 11.87 -4.89 -11.69
CA MET A 49 12.05 -4.80 -13.13
C MET A 49 11.61 -6.08 -13.86
N LYS A 50 11.90 -7.26 -13.29
CA LYS A 50 11.44 -8.54 -13.85
C LYS A 50 9.91 -8.64 -13.84
N LEU A 51 9.24 -8.28 -12.73
CA LEU A 51 7.77 -8.28 -12.69
C LEU A 51 7.16 -7.27 -13.68
N LYS A 52 7.81 -6.11 -13.82
CA LYS A 52 7.37 -5.08 -14.77
C LYS A 52 7.48 -5.56 -16.22
N SER A 53 8.50 -6.36 -16.56
CA SER A 53 8.62 -6.97 -17.91
C SER A 53 7.52 -7.97 -18.23
N GLU A 54 6.86 -8.55 -17.22
CA GLU A 54 5.66 -9.38 -17.36
C GLU A 54 4.36 -8.55 -17.45
N GLY A 55 4.45 -7.22 -17.54
CA GLY A 55 3.29 -6.34 -17.65
C GLY A 55 2.59 -6.06 -16.30
N ILE A 56 3.19 -6.45 -15.18
CA ILE A 56 2.62 -6.27 -13.84
C ILE A 56 2.91 -4.86 -13.34
N LYS A 57 1.89 -4.17 -12.81
CA LYS A 57 2.03 -2.89 -12.13
C LYS A 57 2.45 -3.09 -10.67
N ILE A 58 3.41 -2.29 -10.22
CA ILE A 58 4.08 -2.47 -8.94
C ILE A 58 3.71 -1.35 -7.97
N VAL A 59 3.21 -1.74 -6.81
CA VAL A 59 3.07 -0.91 -5.62
C VAL A 59 4.22 -1.29 -4.67
N LYS A 60 5.24 -0.44 -4.54
CA LYS A 60 6.37 -0.70 -3.61
C LYS A 60 6.07 -0.06 -2.27
N SER A 61 6.03 -0.86 -1.22
CA SER A 61 5.79 -0.39 0.14
C SER A 61 7.08 0.01 0.83
N TYR A 62 6.99 1.07 1.63
CA TYR A 62 8.04 1.58 2.49
C TYR A 62 7.51 1.80 3.90
N LEU A 63 8.26 1.31 4.88
CA LEU A 63 7.98 1.53 6.28
C LEU A 63 8.61 2.86 6.70
N ILE A 64 7.78 3.84 7.03
CA ILE A 64 8.19 5.21 7.32
C ILE A 64 7.95 5.55 8.79
N ASN A 65 8.91 6.22 9.40
CA ASN A 65 8.80 6.80 10.73
C ASN A 65 9.38 8.22 10.77
N SER A 66 10.37 8.49 9.91
CA SER A 66 11.05 9.77 9.81
C SER A 66 11.38 10.11 8.36
N TYR A 67 11.82 11.34 8.12
CA TYR A 67 12.25 11.81 6.81
C TYR A 67 13.40 10.96 6.23
N ASP A 68 14.29 10.44 7.06
CA ASP A 68 15.43 9.63 6.61
C ASP A 68 14.99 8.31 5.95
N ASP A 69 13.84 7.77 6.33
CA ASP A 69 13.30 6.55 5.70
C ASP A 69 12.91 6.78 4.22
N LEU A 70 12.68 8.04 3.82
CA LEU A 70 12.33 8.41 2.44
C LEU A 70 13.50 8.36 1.47
N ILE A 71 14.75 8.34 1.94
CA ILE A 71 15.96 8.33 1.10
C ILE A 71 15.98 7.11 0.17
N ASN A 72 15.49 5.97 0.66
CA ASN A 72 15.49 4.70 -0.05
C ASN A 72 14.48 4.63 -1.20
N ILE A 73 13.51 5.55 -1.26
CA ILE A 73 12.46 5.56 -2.30
C ILE A 73 13.07 5.72 -3.70
N LYS A 74 14.17 6.47 -3.81
CA LYS A 74 14.86 6.72 -5.08
C LYS A 74 15.28 5.44 -5.80
N MET A 75 15.54 4.35 -5.08
CA MET A 75 15.96 3.07 -5.66
C MET A 75 14.89 2.44 -6.56
N HIS A 76 13.61 2.72 -6.31
CA HIS A 76 12.50 2.14 -7.07
C HIS A 76 11.76 3.17 -7.93
N LYS A 77 12.33 4.37 -8.11
CA LYS A 77 11.70 5.44 -8.91
C LYS A 77 11.31 4.98 -10.31
N GLU A 78 12.17 4.20 -10.99
CA GLU A 78 11.93 3.75 -12.36
C GLU A 78 11.13 2.43 -12.43
N THR A 79 11.14 1.65 -11.36
CA THR A 79 10.58 0.30 -11.36
C THR A 79 9.20 0.20 -10.70
N ALA A 80 8.88 1.05 -9.72
CA ALA A 80 7.56 1.12 -9.14
C ALA A 80 6.62 2.01 -9.97
N ASP A 81 5.35 1.65 -10.02
CA ASP A 81 4.27 2.48 -10.59
C ASP A 81 3.61 3.33 -9.49
N TYR A 82 3.53 2.80 -8.29
CA TYR A 82 3.02 3.46 -7.10
C TYR A 82 3.93 3.18 -5.91
N PHE A 83 3.96 4.10 -4.94
CA PHE A 83 4.49 3.84 -3.62
C PHE A 83 3.35 3.58 -2.63
N LEU A 84 3.64 2.90 -1.54
CA LEU A 84 2.77 2.81 -0.38
C LEU A 84 3.60 3.14 0.85
N PHE A 85 3.16 4.13 1.63
CA PHE A 85 3.83 4.53 2.85
C PHE A 85 3.05 4.01 4.06
N ASP A 86 3.69 3.12 4.80
CA ASP A 86 3.13 2.49 6.00
C ASP A 86 3.92 2.89 7.24
N TYR A 87 3.29 2.88 8.41
CA TYR A 87 3.96 3.20 9.66
C TYR A 87 4.95 2.10 10.07
N LYS A 88 6.21 2.49 10.30
CA LYS A 88 7.26 1.60 10.80
C LYS A 88 7.00 1.26 12.27
N SER A 89 6.29 0.18 12.54
CA SER A 89 6.04 -0.32 13.89
C SER A 89 7.18 -1.22 14.36
N SER A 90 7.55 -1.10 15.63
CA SER A 90 8.48 -2.06 16.28
C SER A 90 7.85 -3.42 16.57
N LYS A 91 6.53 -3.56 16.37
CA LYS A 91 5.78 -4.81 16.56
C LYS A 91 5.11 -5.21 15.26
N TYR A 92 5.22 -6.48 14.89
CA TYR A 92 4.42 -7.05 13.81
C TYR A 92 2.92 -6.96 14.16
N GLY A 93 2.15 -6.30 13.28
CA GLY A 93 0.72 -6.08 13.48
C GLY A 93 0.37 -4.64 13.86
N GLY A 94 -0.80 -4.18 13.42
CA GLY A 94 -1.25 -2.79 13.50
C GLY A 94 -1.14 -2.18 14.90
N SER A 95 -0.09 -1.40 15.15
CA SER A 95 0.13 -0.69 16.42
C SER A 95 -0.91 0.40 16.68
N GLY A 96 -1.67 0.77 15.64
CA GLY A 96 -2.60 1.89 15.67
C GLY A 96 -1.94 3.26 15.79
N LYS A 97 -0.61 3.32 15.65
CA LYS A 97 0.16 4.56 15.60
C LYS A 97 0.36 4.97 14.14
N THR A 98 0.51 6.27 13.93
CA THR A 98 0.85 6.88 12.64
C THR A 98 2.21 7.57 12.77
N PHE A 99 2.88 7.77 11.64
CA PHE A 99 3.99 8.72 11.56
C PHE A 99 3.45 10.13 11.27
N ASP A 100 4.32 11.12 11.33
CA ASP A 100 3.97 12.48 10.93
C ASP A 100 3.80 12.55 9.42
N TRP A 101 2.56 12.70 8.96
CA TRP A 101 2.25 12.71 7.52
C TRP A 101 2.75 13.97 6.81
N GLU A 102 3.08 15.05 7.52
CA GLU A 102 3.65 16.27 6.91
C GLU A 102 4.95 15.99 6.16
N ILE A 103 5.70 14.96 6.54
CA ILE A 103 6.91 14.55 5.82
C ILE A 103 6.62 14.11 4.38
N LEU A 104 5.38 13.73 4.06
CA LEU A 104 4.95 13.37 2.72
C LEU A 104 4.69 14.59 1.82
N ASN A 105 4.69 15.82 2.34
CA ASN A 105 4.61 17.03 1.54
C ASN A 105 5.91 17.34 0.78
N ASP A 106 6.92 16.51 0.90
CA ASP A 106 8.11 16.62 0.07
C ASP A 106 7.74 16.48 -1.40
N LYS A 107 7.97 17.57 -2.16
CA LYS A 107 7.67 17.63 -3.60
C LYS A 107 8.59 16.77 -4.46
N SER A 108 9.56 16.08 -3.85
CA SER A 108 10.47 15.17 -4.57
C SER A 108 9.81 13.84 -4.96
N PHE A 109 8.59 13.57 -4.48
CA PHE A 109 7.82 12.40 -4.91
C PHE A 109 7.30 12.58 -6.32
N GLU A 110 7.87 11.84 -7.25
CA GLU A 110 7.48 11.87 -8.65
C GLU A 110 6.51 10.73 -9.02
N LYS A 111 6.09 9.94 -8.03
CA LYS A 111 5.16 8.82 -8.20
C LYS A 111 3.94 8.99 -7.31
N PRO A 112 2.76 8.59 -7.80
CA PRO A 112 1.58 8.54 -6.96
C PRO A 112 1.77 7.55 -5.82
N PHE A 113 1.20 7.86 -4.66
CA PHE A 113 1.34 7.00 -3.49
C PHE A 113 0.03 6.75 -2.75
N PHE A 114 -0.02 5.61 -2.07
CA PHE A 114 -1.02 5.28 -1.08
C PHE A 114 -0.49 5.59 0.32
N LEU A 115 -1.35 6.17 1.15
CA LEU A 115 -1.08 6.32 2.57
C LEU A 115 -1.68 5.12 3.33
N SER A 116 -0.87 4.48 4.16
CA SER A 116 -1.23 3.36 5.03
C SER A 116 -0.72 3.59 6.45
N GLY A 117 -0.98 2.65 7.35
CA GLY A 117 -0.45 2.64 8.71
C GLY A 117 -1.32 3.37 9.72
N GLY A 118 -2.11 2.62 10.47
CA GLY A 118 -2.90 3.11 11.60
C GLY A 118 -4.03 4.07 11.27
N LEU A 119 -4.43 4.18 10.01
CA LEU A 119 -5.56 5.00 9.57
C LEU A 119 -6.85 4.55 10.26
N SER A 120 -7.59 5.51 10.85
CA SER A 120 -8.83 5.29 11.56
C SER A 120 -9.74 6.51 11.42
N LEU A 121 -11.04 6.36 11.71
CA LEU A 121 -11.99 7.47 11.71
C LEU A 121 -11.53 8.64 12.61
N ASP A 122 -10.77 8.35 13.68
CA ASP A 122 -10.33 9.36 14.65
C ASP A 122 -9.19 10.26 14.12
N ASN A 123 -8.42 9.77 13.13
CA ASN A 123 -7.24 10.48 12.62
C ASN A 123 -7.33 10.88 11.14
N LEU A 124 -8.38 10.46 10.42
CA LEU A 124 -8.54 10.78 8.99
C LEU A 124 -8.59 12.29 8.72
N ASN A 125 -9.08 13.11 9.66
CA ASN A 125 -9.06 14.56 9.52
C ASN A 125 -7.63 15.13 9.35
N ASN A 126 -6.61 14.42 9.83
CA ASN A 126 -5.21 14.82 9.66
C ASN A 126 -4.74 14.69 8.19
N ILE A 127 -5.48 14.01 7.33
CA ILE A 127 -5.21 13.95 5.87
C ILE A 127 -5.21 15.37 5.27
N ASN A 128 -5.95 16.31 5.87
CA ASN A 128 -5.91 17.70 5.46
C ASN A 128 -4.49 18.30 5.44
N MET A 129 -3.55 17.76 6.20
CA MET A 129 -2.14 18.17 6.20
C MET A 129 -1.44 17.86 4.88
N ILE A 130 -1.91 16.87 4.14
CA ILE A 130 -1.33 16.41 2.86
C ILE A 130 -2.33 16.35 1.70
N LYS A 131 -3.57 16.85 1.88
CA LYS A 131 -4.61 16.76 0.84
C LYS A 131 -4.25 17.48 -0.46
N ASP A 132 -3.43 18.52 -0.38
CA ASP A 132 -2.97 19.29 -1.55
C ASP A 132 -1.79 18.62 -2.26
N ASN A 133 -1.28 17.50 -1.73
CA ASN A 133 -0.25 16.73 -2.40
C ASN A 133 -0.86 15.95 -3.57
N LYS A 134 -0.58 16.42 -4.78
CA LYS A 134 -1.09 15.79 -6.02
C LYS A 134 -0.66 14.34 -6.24
N MET A 135 0.33 13.86 -5.49
CA MET A 135 0.79 12.48 -5.54
C MET A 135 0.03 11.57 -4.58
N LEU A 136 -0.76 12.09 -3.64
CA LEU A 136 -1.64 11.26 -2.82
C LEU A 136 -2.73 10.64 -3.71
N TYR A 137 -2.62 9.34 -3.95
CA TYR A 137 -3.50 8.60 -4.84
C TYR A 137 -4.69 7.97 -4.10
N GLY A 138 -4.47 7.53 -2.86
CA GLY A 138 -5.50 6.89 -2.08
C GLY A 138 -5.04 6.45 -0.69
N LEU A 139 -5.97 5.85 0.05
CA LEU A 139 -5.76 5.37 1.40
C LEU A 139 -5.85 3.85 1.44
N ASP A 140 -4.93 3.20 2.13
CA ASP A 140 -4.97 1.77 2.42
C ASP A 140 -5.50 1.54 3.84
N LEU A 141 -6.73 1.01 3.94
CA LEU A 141 -7.48 0.87 5.18
C LEU A 141 -7.58 -0.60 5.60
N ASN A 142 -6.96 -0.96 6.71
CA ASN A 142 -6.91 -2.33 7.22
C ASN A 142 -7.43 -2.44 8.65
N SER A 143 -6.58 -2.78 9.61
CA SER A 143 -6.94 -3.26 10.95
C SER A 143 -7.94 -2.39 11.72
N LYS A 144 -7.90 -1.05 11.56
CA LYS A 144 -8.83 -0.14 12.24
C LYS A 144 -10.23 -0.11 11.63
N PHE A 145 -10.34 -0.62 10.39
CA PHE A 145 -11.61 -0.80 9.67
C PHE A 145 -12.02 -2.27 9.60
N GLU A 146 -11.58 -3.07 10.56
CA GLU A 146 -11.94 -4.50 10.67
C GLU A 146 -12.60 -4.79 12.02
N LYS A 147 -13.59 -5.70 12.02
CA LYS A 147 -14.18 -6.30 13.24
C LYS A 147 -13.27 -7.41 13.79
N SER A 148 -12.61 -8.12 12.89
CA SER A 148 -11.57 -9.12 13.16
C SER A 148 -10.66 -9.23 11.93
N PRO A 149 -9.46 -9.81 12.03
CA PRO A 149 -8.54 -9.90 10.90
C PRO A 149 -9.19 -10.46 9.63
N GLY A 150 -9.19 -9.67 8.55
CA GLY A 150 -9.80 -9.99 7.26
C GLY A 150 -11.32 -9.76 7.16
N LEU A 151 -12.01 -9.37 8.24
CA LEU A 151 -13.43 -9.06 8.23
C LEU A 151 -13.66 -7.55 8.40
N LYS A 152 -13.96 -6.87 7.30
CA LYS A 152 -14.19 -5.42 7.30
C LYS A 152 -15.43 -5.01 8.12
N ASP A 153 -15.32 -3.90 8.81
CA ASP A 153 -16.41 -3.24 9.54
C ASP A 153 -17.13 -2.29 8.60
N ILE A 154 -18.27 -2.75 8.07
CA ILE A 154 -19.05 -2.00 7.08
C ILE A 154 -19.54 -0.66 7.64
N GLU A 155 -19.92 -0.60 8.92
CA GLU A 155 -20.38 0.64 9.55
C GLU A 155 -19.28 1.72 9.58
N LYS A 156 -18.03 1.31 9.83
CA LYS A 156 -16.88 2.24 9.76
C LYS A 156 -16.58 2.68 8.33
N ILE A 157 -16.73 1.77 7.37
CA ILE A 157 -16.54 2.09 5.95
C ILE A 157 -17.62 3.06 5.48
N ASP A 158 -18.89 2.86 5.85
CA ASP A 158 -19.98 3.76 5.51
C ASP A 158 -19.76 5.16 6.13
N LYS A 159 -19.28 5.21 7.39
CA LYS A 159 -18.91 6.49 8.01
C LYS A 159 -17.79 7.20 7.27
N LEU A 160 -16.78 6.47 6.79
CA LEU A 160 -15.69 7.03 6.00
C LEU A 160 -16.20 7.73 4.74
N PHE A 161 -17.11 7.09 3.98
CA PHE A 161 -17.65 7.65 2.74
C PHE A 161 -18.54 8.89 2.96
N ASN A 162 -18.96 9.14 4.19
CA ASN A 162 -19.71 10.32 4.59
C ASN A 162 -18.83 11.42 5.20
N LEU A 163 -17.51 11.25 5.23
CA LEU A 163 -16.59 12.29 5.66
C LEU A 163 -16.26 13.22 4.47
N ASP A 164 -16.29 14.52 4.71
CA ASP A 164 -15.74 15.53 3.80
C ASP A 164 -14.21 15.58 4.00
N LEU A 165 -13.47 14.79 3.21
CA LEU A 165 -12.01 14.69 3.26
C LEU A 165 -11.35 15.60 2.20
#